data_302cc713ef4c8d7625211f3ba3e1057d
#
_entry.id   302cc713ef4c8d7625211f3ba3e1057d
#
_cell.length_a   1.000
_cell.length_b   1.000
_cell.length_c   1.000
_cell.angle_alpha   90.00
_cell.angle_beta   90.00
_cell.angle_gamma   90.00
#
_symmetry.space_group_name_H-M   'P 1'
#
loop_
_entity.id
_entity.type
_entity.pdbx_description
1 polymer ?
#
loop_
_entity_poly.entity_id
_entity_poly.type
_entity_poly.pdbx_seq_one_letter_code
_entity_poly.pdbx_strand_id
1 'polypeptide(L)'
;TMFRGVSLGSVLLVVALGLAITFGLMGVINMAHGEIMVVGGYATYLVQCVFGSGVALAPFGISVNLPGFGFDPNSGIYQSYFLFALPVAFLSAAAVGILLERGVIQFLYRRPLESLLATWGVSLVMQQLFRLIFGPANAPVYSPAWLLGSFSVGDVIMNYNRVFVIIFAVAIVVGT
;
A
#
# COMPACT_ATOMS: atom_id res chain seq x y z
N THR A 1 -19.30 -16.17 3.82
CA THR A 1 -19.26 -14.79 4.41
C THR A 1 -18.22 -14.66 5.52
N MET A 2 -18.10 -15.62 6.45
CA MET A 2 -17.12 -15.55 7.57
C MET A 2 -15.67 -15.42 7.11
N PHE A 3 -15.25 -16.22 6.13
CA PHE A 3 -13.88 -16.15 5.59
C PHE A 3 -13.51 -14.78 5.02
N ARG A 4 -14.46 -14.11 4.35
CA ARG A 4 -14.24 -12.73 3.89
C ARG A 4 -14.08 -11.74 5.04
N GLY A 5 -14.85 -11.93 6.12
CA GLY A 5 -14.74 -11.12 7.32
C GLY A 5 -13.41 -11.30 8.03
N VAL A 6 -12.92 -12.52 8.18
CA VAL A 6 -11.60 -12.82 8.78
C VAL A 6 -10.48 -12.21 7.95
N SER A 7 -10.52 -12.31 6.61
CA SER A 7 -9.53 -11.72 5.73
C SER A 7 -9.50 -10.19 5.82
N LEU A 8 -10.65 -9.52 5.85
CA LEU A 8 -10.71 -8.07 6.06
C LEU A 8 -10.26 -7.68 7.45
N GLY A 9 -10.67 -8.43 8.47
CA GLY A 9 -10.27 -8.21 9.85
C GLY A 9 -8.76 -8.34 10.05
N SER A 10 -8.09 -9.29 9.38
CA SER A 10 -6.63 -9.46 9.46
C SER A 10 -5.88 -8.28 8.85
N VAL A 11 -6.35 -7.71 7.72
CA VAL A 11 -5.77 -6.49 7.14
C VAL A 11 -5.94 -5.30 8.09
N LEU A 12 -7.15 -5.11 8.62
CA LEU A 12 -7.43 -4.02 9.57
C LEU A 12 -6.59 -4.15 10.85
N LEU A 13 -6.34 -5.37 11.31
CA LEU A 13 -5.51 -5.63 12.48
C LEU A 13 -4.06 -5.20 12.23
N VAL A 14 -3.47 -5.53 11.08
CA VAL A 14 -2.11 -5.07 10.72
C VAL A 14 -2.04 -3.55 10.64
N VAL A 15 -3.05 -2.91 10.04
CA VAL A 15 -3.15 -1.45 9.99
C VAL A 15 -3.23 -0.84 11.38
N ALA A 16 -4.07 -1.40 12.23
CA ALA A 16 -4.24 -0.94 13.61
C ALA A 16 -2.96 -1.10 14.43
N LEU A 17 -2.23 -2.23 14.25
CA LEU A 17 -0.91 -2.43 14.87
C LEU A 17 0.10 -1.39 14.41
N GLY A 18 0.19 -1.13 13.10
CA GLY A 18 1.08 -0.10 12.58
C GLY A 18 0.79 1.27 13.19
N LEU A 19 -0.50 1.63 13.30
CA LEU A 19 -0.91 2.86 13.95
C LEU A 19 -0.61 2.87 15.46
N ALA A 20 -0.82 1.74 16.14
CA ALA A 20 -0.55 1.60 17.57
C ALA A 20 0.95 1.74 17.89
N ILE A 21 1.83 1.16 17.06
CA ILE A 21 3.29 1.27 17.19
C ILE A 21 3.72 2.74 16.98
N THR A 22 3.24 3.38 15.91
CA THR A 22 3.59 4.79 15.66
C THR A 22 3.10 5.71 16.77
N PHE A 23 1.87 5.51 17.26
CA PHE A 23 1.35 6.27 18.40
C PHE A 23 2.13 5.98 19.69
N GLY A 24 2.46 4.71 19.96
CA GLY A 24 3.20 4.32 21.16
C GLY A 24 4.62 4.88 21.20
N LEU A 25 5.31 4.96 20.06
CA LEU A 25 6.68 5.48 19.96
C LEU A 25 6.74 7.01 19.92
N MET A 26 5.81 7.64 19.18
CA MET A 26 5.84 9.09 18.93
C MET A 26 4.92 9.88 19.87
N GLY A 27 3.92 9.23 20.49
CA GLY A 27 2.90 9.89 21.29
C GLY A 27 1.97 10.83 20.51
N VAL A 28 1.98 10.71 19.18
CA VAL A 28 1.24 11.56 18.26
C VAL A 28 0.36 10.74 17.33
N ILE A 29 -0.89 11.15 17.15
CA ILE A 29 -1.82 10.51 16.22
C ILE A 29 -1.52 11.02 14.81
N ASN A 30 -1.06 10.12 13.93
CA ASN A 30 -0.80 10.45 12.53
C ASN A 30 -2.04 10.12 11.67
N MET A 31 -2.82 11.14 11.30
CA MET A 31 -3.98 10.98 10.43
C MET A 31 -3.60 10.64 8.97
N ALA A 32 -2.36 10.91 8.55
CA ALA A 32 -1.87 10.57 7.22
C ALA A 32 -1.39 9.12 7.09
N HIS A 33 -1.56 8.26 8.12
CA HIS A 33 -1.12 6.87 8.09
C HIS A 33 -1.74 6.08 6.92
N GLY A 34 -3.03 6.30 6.66
CA GLY A 34 -3.71 5.69 5.51
C GLY A 34 -3.09 6.06 4.17
N GLU A 35 -2.66 7.31 4.01
CA GLU A 35 -2.05 7.81 2.77
C GLU A 35 -0.66 7.20 2.54
N ILE A 36 0.10 6.94 3.61
CA ILE A 36 1.39 6.24 3.51
C ILE A 36 1.18 4.82 2.99
N MET A 37 0.10 4.16 3.40
CA MET A 37 -0.26 2.83 2.87
C MET A 37 -0.63 2.90 1.38
N VAL A 38 -1.36 3.95 0.98
CA VAL A 38 -1.72 4.18 -0.43
C VAL A 38 -0.47 4.41 -1.28
N VAL A 39 0.57 5.09 -0.78
CA VAL A 39 1.90 5.18 -1.45
C VAL A 39 2.45 3.81 -1.78
N GLY A 40 2.44 2.88 -0.82
CA GLY A 40 2.87 1.49 -1.05
C GLY A 40 2.07 0.79 -2.16
N GLY A 41 0.75 1.01 -2.18
CA GLY A 41 -0.13 0.51 -3.23
C GLY A 41 0.22 1.04 -4.62
N TYR A 42 0.42 2.35 -4.75
CA TYR A 42 0.85 2.96 -6.03
C TYR A 42 2.26 2.54 -6.44
N ALA A 43 3.18 2.37 -5.49
CA ALA A 43 4.51 1.81 -5.79
C ALA A 43 4.41 0.39 -6.36
N THR A 44 3.55 -0.45 -5.81
CA THR A 44 3.27 -1.79 -6.36
C THR A 44 2.70 -1.70 -7.78
N TYR A 45 1.76 -0.77 -8.02
CA TYR A 45 1.21 -0.53 -9.35
C TYR A 45 2.29 -0.11 -10.36
N LEU A 46 3.20 0.81 -9.98
CA LEU A 46 4.30 1.24 -10.84
C LEU A 46 5.25 0.08 -11.18
N VAL A 47 5.61 -0.75 -10.21
CA VAL A 47 6.44 -1.94 -10.46
C VAL A 47 5.73 -2.88 -11.43
N GLN A 48 4.43 -3.13 -11.24
CA GLN A 48 3.64 -3.95 -12.16
C GLN A 48 3.66 -3.39 -13.58
N CYS A 49 3.49 -2.08 -13.74
CA CYS A 49 3.52 -1.43 -15.05
C CYS A 49 4.90 -1.52 -15.72
N VAL A 50 5.98 -1.36 -14.97
CA VAL A 50 7.36 -1.49 -15.48
C VAL A 50 7.65 -2.92 -15.96
N PHE A 51 7.16 -3.94 -15.27
CA PHE A 51 7.28 -5.34 -15.72
C PHE A 51 6.38 -5.65 -16.93
N GLY A 52 5.24 -4.94 -17.07
CA GLY A 52 4.32 -5.07 -18.20
C GLY A 52 4.65 -4.13 -19.36
N SER A 53 3.62 -3.53 -19.92
CA SER A 53 3.71 -2.64 -21.10
C SER A 53 4.18 -1.21 -20.80
N GLY A 54 4.51 -0.91 -19.56
CA GLY A 54 4.77 0.46 -19.11
C GLY A 54 3.48 1.22 -18.77
N VAL A 55 3.64 2.45 -18.35
CA VAL A 55 2.51 3.35 -18.03
C VAL A 55 2.84 4.79 -18.43
N ALA A 56 1.86 5.47 -18.99
CA ALA A 56 1.90 6.91 -19.18
C ALA A 56 1.29 7.61 -17.97
N LEU A 57 2.09 8.34 -17.23
CA LEU A 57 1.66 9.19 -16.14
C LEU A 57 1.61 10.65 -16.65
N ALA A 58 0.64 11.40 -16.21
CA ALA A 58 0.51 12.81 -16.55
C ALA A 58 0.57 13.71 -15.30
N PRO A 59 1.66 13.67 -14.50
CA PRO A 59 1.78 14.54 -13.35
C PRO A 59 1.79 16.01 -13.80
N PHE A 60 0.87 16.79 -13.28
CA PHE A 60 0.73 18.22 -13.58
C PHE A 60 0.59 18.55 -15.09
N GLY A 61 0.05 17.62 -15.90
CA GLY A 61 -0.09 17.81 -17.34
C GLY A 61 1.16 17.49 -18.18
N ILE A 62 2.24 17.03 -17.53
CA ILE A 62 3.46 16.57 -18.21
C ILE A 62 3.34 15.06 -18.41
N SER A 63 3.30 14.60 -19.67
CA SER A 63 3.28 13.17 -19.97
C SER A 63 4.65 12.54 -19.72
N VAL A 64 4.75 11.74 -18.66
CA VAL A 64 5.92 10.92 -18.37
C VAL A 64 5.60 9.48 -18.75
N ASN A 65 6.26 8.99 -19.79
CA ASN A 65 6.13 7.61 -20.23
C ASN A 65 7.20 6.76 -19.52
N LEU A 66 6.78 5.87 -18.64
CA LEU A 66 7.65 4.85 -18.08
C LEU A 66 7.68 3.66 -19.03
N PRO A 67 8.84 3.31 -19.60
CA PRO A 67 8.95 2.15 -20.46
C PRO A 67 8.70 0.88 -19.66
N GLY A 68 7.95 -0.06 -20.22
CA GLY A 68 7.78 -1.40 -19.67
C GLY A 68 8.75 -2.38 -20.31
N PHE A 69 9.08 -3.46 -19.60
CA PHE A 69 9.88 -4.57 -20.16
C PHE A 69 9.08 -5.44 -21.13
N GLY A 70 7.76 -5.27 -21.21
CA GLY A 70 6.89 -5.96 -22.16
C GLY A 70 6.76 -7.47 -21.90
N PHE A 71 6.91 -7.90 -20.64
CA PHE A 71 6.70 -9.32 -20.32
C PHE A 71 5.22 -9.68 -20.40
N ASP A 72 4.93 -10.84 -20.96
CA ASP A 72 3.58 -11.38 -21.02
C ASP A 72 3.00 -11.58 -19.59
N PRO A 73 1.76 -11.17 -19.34
CA PRO A 73 1.13 -11.31 -18.02
C PRO A 73 1.08 -12.75 -17.48
N ASN A 74 1.14 -13.75 -18.37
CA ASN A 74 1.17 -15.16 -18.00
C ASN A 74 2.58 -15.74 -17.81
N SER A 75 3.64 -14.95 -18.08
CA SER A 75 5.02 -15.42 -17.90
C SER A 75 5.39 -15.48 -16.42
N GLY A 76 6.17 -16.48 -16.02
CA GLY A 76 6.70 -16.58 -14.65
C GLY A 76 7.56 -15.37 -14.26
N ILE A 77 8.23 -14.76 -15.25
CA ILE A 77 9.03 -13.54 -15.05
C ILE A 77 8.14 -12.35 -14.71
N TYR A 78 7.01 -12.18 -15.43
CA TYR A 78 6.04 -11.12 -15.06
C TYR A 78 5.49 -11.33 -13.65
N GLN A 79 5.19 -12.58 -13.27
CA GLN A 79 4.66 -12.90 -11.96
C GLN A 79 5.64 -12.63 -10.81
N SER A 80 6.94 -12.58 -11.11
CA SER A 80 7.98 -12.19 -10.15
C SER A 80 7.92 -10.71 -9.75
N TYR A 81 7.16 -9.86 -10.48
CA TYR A 81 7.01 -8.44 -10.12
C TYR A 81 6.55 -8.27 -8.66
N PHE A 82 5.71 -9.19 -8.16
CA PHE A 82 5.17 -9.14 -6.81
C PHE A 82 6.27 -9.23 -5.74
N LEU A 83 7.30 -10.06 -5.99
CA LEU A 83 8.43 -10.18 -5.08
C LEU A 83 9.27 -8.89 -5.01
N PHE A 84 9.43 -8.21 -6.15
CA PHE A 84 10.12 -6.91 -6.21
C PHE A 84 9.23 -5.76 -5.73
N ALA A 85 7.93 -5.87 -5.91
CA ALA A 85 6.98 -4.86 -5.46
C ALA A 85 6.95 -4.71 -3.94
N LEU A 86 7.11 -5.81 -3.18
CA LEU A 86 7.13 -5.77 -1.70
C LEU A 86 8.24 -4.85 -1.15
N PRO A 87 9.53 -5.04 -1.47
CA PRO A 87 10.57 -4.15 -0.97
C PRO A 87 10.44 -2.71 -1.51
N VAL A 88 10.01 -2.54 -2.76
CA VAL A 88 9.81 -1.20 -3.33
C VAL A 88 8.66 -0.46 -2.64
N ALA A 89 7.54 -1.14 -2.39
CA ALA A 89 6.43 -0.57 -1.64
C ALA A 89 6.83 -0.19 -0.21
N PHE A 90 7.60 -1.06 0.46
CA PHE A 90 8.12 -0.76 1.80
C PHE A 90 9.04 0.45 1.80
N LEU A 91 10.01 0.51 0.89
CA LEU A 91 10.97 1.62 0.81
C LEU A 91 10.29 2.94 0.43
N SER A 92 9.33 2.92 -0.49
CA SER A 92 8.59 4.12 -0.88
C SER A 92 7.72 4.65 0.27
N ALA A 93 7.01 3.77 0.96
CA ALA A 93 6.22 4.14 2.14
C ALA A 93 7.11 4.66 3.27
N ALA A 94 8.25 4.01 3.53
CA ALA A 94 9.23 4.44 4.52
C ALA A 94 9.83 5.81 4.18
N ALA A 95 10.19 6.05 2.91
CA ALA A 95 10.72 7.33 2.46
C ALA A 95 9.72 8.47 2.69
N VAL A 96 8.46 8.27 2.28
CA VAL A 96 7.39 9.25 2.51
C VAL A 96 7.11 9.43 4.00
N GLY A 97 7.10 8.36 4.79
CA GLY A 97 6.97 8.43 6.24
C GLY A 97 8.05 9.28 6.90
N ILE A 98 9.31 9.08 6.52
CA ILE A 98 10.46 9.86 7.02
C ILE A 98 10.36 11.33 6.60
N LEU A 99 9.94 11.60 5.36
CA LEU A 99 9.73 12.96 4.88
C LEU A 99 8.64 13.69 5.67
N LEU A 100 7.53 13.02 5.96
CA LEU A 100 6.44 13.56 6.77
C LEU A 100 6.86 13.79 8.21
N GLU A 101 7.59 12.84 8.80
CA GLU A 101 8.11 12.99 10.16
C GLU A 101 9.03 14.19 10.26
N ARG A 102 10.06 14.26 9.41
CA ARG A 102 11.04 15.35 9.43
C ARG A 102 10.51 16.70 8.97
N GLY A 103 9.53 16.69 8.05
CA GLY A 103 8.97 17.93 7.48
C GLY A 103 7.87 18.55 8.33
N VAL A 104 7.09 17.75 9.02
CA VAL A 104 5.88 18.21 9.72
C VAL A 104 5.83 17.74 11.17
N ILE A 105 5.91 16.43 11.43
CA ILE A 105 5.56 15.85 12.73
C ILE A 105 6.57 16.26 13.80
N GLN A 106 7.87 16.26 13.50
CA GLN A 106 8.92 16.59 14.47
C GLN A 106 8.75 17.96 15.14
N PHE A 107 8.18 18.93 14.43
CA PHE A 107 7.95 20.29 14.98
C PHE A 107 6.74 20.35 15.91
N LEU A 108 5.85 19.33 15.84
CA LEU A 108 4.56 19.30 16.52
C LEU A 108 4.47 18.30 17.67
N TYR A 109 5.57 17.58 18.01
CA TYR A 109 5.57 16.58 19.10
C TYR A 109 5.05 17.09 20.45
N ARG A 110 5.23 18.37 20.73
CA ARG A 110 4.77 18.97 21.99
C ARG A 110 3.32 19.46 21.98
N ARG A 111 2.64 19.37 20.83
CA ARG A 111 1.29 19.93 20.62
C ARG A 111 0.41 18.91 19.88
N PRO A 112 -0.16 17.92 20.59
CA PRO A 112 -0.85 16.79 19.96
C PRO A 112 -2.06 17.21 19.11
N LEU A 113 -2.80 18.26 19.49
CA LEU A 113 -3.95 18.74 18.70
C LEU A 113 -3.51 19.41 17.39
N GLU A 114 -2.44 20.20 17.43
CA GLU A 114 -1.90 20.84 16.22
C GLU A 114 -1.31 19.79 15.27
N SER A 115 -0.68 18.76 15.82
CA SER A 115 -0.17 17.63 15.04
C SER A 115 -1.28 16.87 14.31
N LEU A 116 -2.41 16.64 14.98
CA LEU A 116 -3.56 15.98 14.39
C LEU A 116 -4.12 16.78 13.21
N LEU A 117 -4.28 18.10 13.38
CA LEU A 117 -4.75 18.98 12.31
C LEU A 117 -3.75 19.07 11.14
N ALA A 118 -2.45 19.16 11.44
CA ALA A 118 -1.41 19.22 10.41
C ALA A 118 -1.34 17.92 9.60
N THR A 119 -1.39 16.75 10.26
CA THR A 119 -1.38 15.47 9.55
C THR A 119 -2.66 15.24 8.74
N TRP A 120 -3.80 15.76 9.21
CA TRP A 120 -5.04 15.75 8.42
C TRP A 120 -4.91 16.62 7.16
N GLY A 121 -4.34 17.83 7.28
CA GLY A 121 -4.04 18.68 6.13
C GLY A 121 -3.09 18.00 5.13
N VAL A 122 -2.05 17.33 5.62
CA VAL A 122 -1.13 16.53 4.79
C VAL A 122 -1.89 15.42 4.07
N SER A 123 -2.79 14.70 4.75
CA SER A 123 -3.62 13.66 4.14
C SER A 123 -4.40 14.20 2.94
N LEU A 124 -5.07 15.35 3.08
CA LEU A 124 -5.81 15.98 1.99
C LEU A 124 -4.91 16.37 0.81
N VAL A 125 -3.73 16.92 1.09
CA VAL A 125 -2.75 17.26 0.06
C VAL A 125 -2.27 15.99 -0.67
N MET A 126 -1.94 14.92 0.04
CA MET A 126 -1.52 13.66 -0.56
C MET A 126 -2.62 13.04 -1.43
N GLN A 127 -3.88 13.03 -0.98
CA GLN A 127 -5.01 12.54 -1.77
C GLN A 127 -5.14 13.30 -3.08
N GLN A 128 -5.02 14.63 -3.03
CA GLN A 128 -5.10 15.45 -4.22
C GLN A 128 -3.89 15.21 -5.16
N LEU A 129 -2.70 15.03 -4.58
CA LEU A 129 -1.49 14.71 -5.33
C LEU A 129 -1.63 13.38 -6.09
N PHE A 130 -2.16 12.33 -5.44
CA PHE A 130 -2.41 11.04 -6.10
C PHE A 130 -3.39 11.18 -7.26
N ARG A 131 -4.47 11.95 -7.09
CA ARG A 131 -5.43 12.22 -8.18
C ARG A 131 -4.83 12.98 -9.34
N LEU A 132 -3.89 13.89 -9.07
CA LEU A 132 -3.18 14.65 -10.12
C LEU A 132 -2.17 13.80 -10.89
N ILE A 133 -1.49 12.87 -10.21
CA ILE A 133 -0.45 12.03 -10.82
C ILE A 133 -1.05 10.83 -11.55
N PHE A 134 -1.95 10.10 -10.91
CA PHE A 134 -2.50 8.83 -11.40
C PHE A 134 -3.89 8.99 -12.04
N GLY A 135 -4.47 10.18 -11.93
CA GLY A 135 -5.83 10.44 -12.40
C GLY A 135 -6.91 10.06 -11.38
N PRO A 136 -8.18 10.35 -11.70
CA PRO A 136 -9.31 10.09 -10.81
C PRO A 136 -9.74 8.62 -10.79
N ALA A 137 -9.26 7.80 -11.73
CA ALA A 137 -9.58 6.38 -11.81
C ALA A 137 -8.72 5.55 -10.85
N ASN A 138 -9.31 4.48 -10.32
CA ASN A 138 -8.55 3.54 -9.51
C ASN A 138 -7.50 2.81 -10.35
N ALA A 139 -6.26 2.81 -9.91
CA ALA A 139 -5.18 2.05 -10.51
C ALA A 139 -5.38 0.55 -10.22
N PRO A 140 -5.64 -0.30 -11.22
CA PRO A 140 -5.85 -1.73 -11.00
C PRO A 140 -4.52 -2.42 -10.73
N VAL A 141 -4.38 -3.01 -9.55
CA VAL A 141 -3.27 -3.92 -9.23
C VAL A 141 -3.77 -5.35 -9.39
N TYR A 142 -3.19 -6.08 -10.33
CA TYR A 142 -3.56 -7.48 -10.59
C TYR A 142 -2.76 -8.40 -9.67
N SER A 143 -3.45 -9.37 -9.08
CA SER A 143 -2.76 -10.42 -8.32
C SER A 143 -2.03 -11.38 -9.27
N PRO A 144 -0.85 -11.90 -8.90
CA PRO A 144 -0.15 -12.92 -9.68
C PRO A 144 -1.03 -14.17 -9.92
N ALA A 145 -0.85 -14.84 -11.04
CA ALA A 145 -1.69 -15.99 -11.41
C ALA A 145 -1.65 -17.13 -10.38
N TRP A 146 -0.53 -17.33 -9.71
CA TRP A 146 -0.39 -18.33 -8.63
C TRP A 146 -1.19 -18.00 -7.37
N LEU A 147 -1.60 -16.73 -7.18
CA LEU A 147 -2.48 -16.27 -6.10
C LEU A 147 -3.97 -16.23 -6.52
N LEU A 148 -4.27 -16.37 -7.81
CA LEU A 148 -5.66 -16.35 -8.33
C LEU A 148 -6.38 -17.70 -8.15
N GLY A 149 -5.65 -18.77 -7.81
CA GLY A 149 -6.24 -20.07 -7.54
C GLY A 149 -7.19 -20.02 -6.33
N SER A 150 -8.18 -20.88 -6.35
CA SER A 150 -9.09 -21.11 -5.22
C SER A 150 -9.15 -22.61 -4.92
N PHE A 151 -9.26 -22.94 -3.66
CA PHE A 151 -9.58 -24.30 -3.22
C PHE A 151 -10.85 -24.27 -2.37
N SER A 152 -11.60 -25.35 -2.43
CA SER A 152 -12.81 -25.51 -1.62
C SER A 152 -12.53 -26.43 -0.45
N VAL A 153 -12.89 -25.98 0.75
CA VAL A 153 -12.92 -26.82 1.93
C VAL A 153 -14.39 -26.91 2.36
N GLY A 154 -15.03 -28.03 2.04
CA GLY A 154 -16.48 -28.19 2.18
C GLY A 154 -17.23 -27.19 1.26
N ASP A 155 -18.16 -26.43 1.82
CA ASP A 155 -18.98 -25.45 1.11
C ASP A 155 -18.33 -24.05 0.99
N VAL A 156 -17.08 -23.89 1.44
CA VAL A 156 -16.40 -22.58 1.45
C VAL A 156 -15.30 -22.54 0.40
N ILE A 157 -15.46 -21.64 -0.59
CA ILE A 157 -14.42 -21.35 -1.58
C ILE A 157 -13.42 -20.36 -0.96
N MET A 158 -12.16 -20.80 -0.81
CA MET A 158 -11.06 -20.02 -0.28
C MET A 158 -10.12 -19.63 -1.41
N ASN A 159 -9.93 -18.32 -1.63
CA ASN A 159 -8.97 -17.81 -2.59
C ASN A 159 -7.58 -17.76 -1.93
N TYR A 160 -6.54 -18.25 -2.62
CA TYR A 160 -5.16 -18.23 -2.14
C TYR A 160 -4.69 -16.84 -1.72
N ASN A 161 -5.11 -15.80 -2.45
CA ASN A 161 -4.77 -14.41 -2.12
C ASN A 161 -5.19 -14.03 -0.68
N ARG A 162 -6.38 -14.43 -0.26
CA ARG A 162 -6.88 -14.12 1.10
C ARG A 162 -6.18 -14.93 2.18
N VAL A 163 -5.86 -16.19 1.89
CA VAL A 163 -5.08 -17.05 2.79
C VAL A 163 -3.68 -16.47 2.99
N PHE A 164 -3.04 -16.04 1.90
CA PHE A 164 -1.73 -15.37 1.95
C PHE A 164 -1.76 -14.12 2.85
N VAL A 165 -2.78 -13.26 2.70
CA VAL A 165 -2.94 -12.06 3.51
C VAL A 165 -3.11 -12.41 5.00
N ILE A 166 -3.89 -13.44 5.34
CA ILE A 166 -4.08 -13.87 6.73
C ILE A 166 -2.76 -14.39 7.31
N ILE A 167 -2.04 -15.25 6.59
CA ILE A 167 -0.74 -15.78 7.04
C ILE A 167 0.27 -14.65 7.25
N PHE A 168 0.32 -13.72 6.30
CA PHE A 168 1.23 -12.56 6.39
C PHE A 168 0.87 -11.65 7.58
N ALA A 169 -0.43 -11.42 7.82
CA ALA A 169 -0.91 -10.67 8.97
C ALA A 169 -0.51 -11.33 10.28
N VAL A 170 -0.71 -12.65 10.40
CA VAL A 170 -0.31 -13.42 11.60
C VAL A 170 1.20 -13.38 11.80
N ALA A 171 1.98 -13.51 10.73
CA ALA A 171 3.44 -13.42 10.81
C ALA A 171 3.92 -12.06 11.32
N ILE A 172 3.30 -10.96 10.89
CA ILE A 172 3.59 -9.60 11.40
C ILE A 172 3.23 -9.50 12.88
N VAL A 173 2.03 -9.96 13.29
CA VAL A 173 1.56 -9.89 14.68
C VAL A 173 2.47 -10.67 15.62
N VAL A 174 2.96 -11.84 15.19
CA VAL A 174 3.88 -12.67 15.99
C VAL A 174 5.30 -12.10 16.02
N GLY A 175 5.69 -11.38 14.97
CA GLY A 175 7.01 -10.76 14.83
C GLY A 175 7.17 -9.41 15.53
N THR A 176 6.06 -8.80 15.94
CA THR A 176 6.02 -7.54 16.72
C THR A 176 5.78 -7.78 18.20
#